data_f792a170cb767e0e53494d998c1f8327
#
_entry.id   f792a170cb767e0e53494d998c1f8327
#
_cell.length_a   1.000
_cell.length_b   1.000
_cell.length_c   1.000
_cell.angle_alpha   90.00
_cell.angle_beta   90.00
_cell.angle_gamma   90.00
#
_symmetry.space_group_name_H-M   'P 1'
#
loop_
_entity.id
_entity.type
_entity.pdbx_description
1 polymer ?
#
loop_
_entity_poly.entity_id
_entity_poly.type
_entity_poly.pdbx_seq_one_letter_code
_entity_poly.pdbx_strand_id
1 'polypeptide(L)'
;LNRKEKMDWRFNGIWWDQLQDDTIFRKDFKEPSKWVTNNDLSDSEYAVIWHLKGKVNSFENLSDSEKLLYLELNWANIKDFIGIEKFSNLKRLELHYCTKLASDTGLSVLKDSLEFLHINRSKKFVPTDELLSLKKIKVLCLNECGNIDNLDFLSNFPELIDFRFVNTNILDGNLQPILDHPTIRSAGFLNKRHYNYKYEKIDSILDDKFAIDNKIYAYKGEYRTFRYDYE
;
A
#
# COMPACT_ATOMS: atom_id res chain seq x y z
N LEU A 1 -11.07 27.45 -14.02
CA LEU A 1 -12.10 26.59 -13.40
C LEU A 1 -11.38 25.37 -12.87
N ASN A 2 -11.06 25.33 -11.55
CA ASN A 2 -10.55 24.14 -10.89
C ASN A 2 -11.61 23.03 -11.00
N ARG A 3 -11.43 22.05 -11.88
CA ARG A 3 -12.13 20.79 -11.74
C ARG A 3 -11.68 20.22 -10.40
N LYS A 4 -12.58 20.08 -9.44
CA LYS A 4 -12.33 19.26 -8.25
C LYS A 4 -12.06 17.85 -8.79
N GLU A 5 -10.81 17.42 -8.70
CA GLU A 5 -10.45 16.04 -9.05
C GLU A 5 -11.25 15.10 -8.15
N LYS A 6 -11.89 14.11 -8.76
CA LYS A 6 -12.66 13.10 -8.03
C LYS A 6 -11.69 12.22 -7.24
N MET A 7 -11.99 11.98 -5.95
CA MET A 7 -11.22 11.05 -5.12
C MET A 7 -11.16 9.67 -5.79
N ASP A 8 -9.96 9.09 -5.84
CA ASP A 8 -9.73 7.74 -6.32
C ASP A 8 -8.59 7.04 -5.56
N TRP A 9 -8.30 5.78 -5.92
CA TRP A 9 -7.31 4.94 -5.25
C TRP A 9 -5.86 5.50 -5.29
N ARG A 10 -5.55 6.46 -6.18
CA ARG A 10 -4.22 7.06 -6.35
C ARG A 10 -3.88 8.12 -5.29
N PHE A 11 -4.88 8.62 -4.56
CA PHE A 11 -4.59 9.58 -3.48
C PHE A 11 -3.88 8.91 -2.31
N ASN A 12 -2.88 9.58 -1.71
CA ASN A 12 -2.16 9.07 -0.55
C ASN A 12 -3.10 8.70 0.60
N GLY A 13 -4.01 9.59 0.97
CA GLY A 13 -5.10 9.31 1.91
C GLY A 13 -6.44 9.27 1.21
N ILE A 14 -7.21 8.20 1.43
CA ILE A 14 -8.56 8.04 0.88
C ILE A 14 -9.58 8.58 1.86
N TRP A 15 -10.37 9.55 1.41
CA TRP A 15 -11.54 10.01 2.15
C TRP A 15 -12.79 9.33 1.60
N TRP A 16 -13.21 8.31 2.31
CA TRP A 16 -14.29 7.42 1.94
C TRP A 16 -15.62 8.12 1.65
N ASP A 17 -15.87 9.26 2.30
CA ASP A 17 -17.03 10.11 2.10
C ASP A 17 -16.96 10.99 0.82
N GLN A 18 -15.83 10.95 0.12
CA GLN A 18 -15.66 11.60 -1.18
C GLN A 18 -15.64 10.62 -2.36
N LEU A 19 -15.73 9.31 -2.09
CA LEU A 19 -15.97 8.28 -3.10
C LEU A 19 -17.47 8.17 -3.39
N GLN A 20 -17.83 7.50 -4.48
CA GLN A 20 -19.24 7.19 -4.78
C GLN A 20 -19.71 6.04 -3.89
N ASP A 21 -20.79 6.22 -3.14
CA ASP A 21 -21.28 5.23 -2.17
C ASP A 21 -21.64 3.88 -2.81
N ASP A 22 -22.15 3.89 -4.04
CA ASP A 22 -22.52 2.68 -4.79
C ASP A 22 -21.33 1.87 -5.31
N THR A 23 -20.10 2.38 -5.16
CA THR A 23 -18.88 1.67 -5.53
C THR A 23 -18.12 1.09 -4.34
N ILE A 24 -18.63 1.27 -3.11
CA ILE A 24 -17.92 0.91 -1.88
C ILE A 24 -18.53 -0.31 -1.20
N PHE A 25 -17.69 -1.29 -0.90
CA PHE A 25 -18.01 -2.41 0.01
C PHE A 25 -17.35 -2.18 1.37
N ARG A 26 -18.14 -2.32 2.45
CA ARG A 26 -17.66 -2.25 3.83
C ARG A 26 -18.19 -3.41 4.63
N LYS A 27 -17.31 -4.12 5.34
CA LYS A 27 -17.70 -5.24 6.18
C LYS A 27 -16.84 -5.36 7.43
N ASP A 28 -17.46 -5.51 8.57
CA ASP A 28 -16.80 -5.93 9.81
C ASP A 28 -17.31 -7.32 10.22
N PHE A 29 -16.42 -8.30 10.25
CA PHE A 29 -16.79 -9.68 10.63
C PHE A 29 -17.03 -9.88 12.13
N LYS A 30 -16.57 -8.94 12.97
CA LYS A 30 -16.83 -8.96 14.41
C LYS A 30 -18.11 -8.22 14.78
N GLU A 31 -18.41 -7.15 14.06
CA GLU A 31 -19.58 -6.29 14.28
C GLU A 31 -20.36 -6.11 12.95
N PRO A 32 -21.06 -7.16 12.45
CA PRO A 32 -21.65 -7.12 11.11
C PRO A 32 -22.71 -6.03 10.89
N SER A 33 -23.33 -5.54 11.97
CA SER A 33 -24.35 -4.48 11.92
C SER A 33 -23.75 -3.06 11.86
N LYS A 34 -22.45 -2.90 12.07
CA LYS A 34 -21.78 -1.61 12.12
C LYS A 34 -21.71 -0.92 10.77
N TRP A 35 -21.60 -1.71 9.72
CA TRP A 35 -21.49 -1.25 8.35
C TRP A 35 -22.54 -1.93 7.49
N VAL A 36 -23.59 -1.20 7.15
CA VAL A 36 -24.59 -1.66 6.18
C VAL A 36 -24.23 -1.09 4.83
N THR A 37 -23.67 -1.91 3.95
CA THR A 37 -23.49 -1.56 2.55
C THR A 37 -24.54 -2.29 1.73
N ASN A 38 -25.09 -1.60 0.72
CA ASN A 38 -26.05 -2.21 -0.21
C ASN A 38 -25.34 -2.94 -1.37
N ASN A 39 -24.01 -2.92 -1.38
CA ASN A 39 -23.18 -3.43 -2.48
C ASN A 39 -22.56 -4.77 -2.10
N ASP A 40 -22.51 -5.68 -3.05
CA ASP A 40 -21.68 -6.87 -2.96
C ASP A 40 -20.23 -6.55 -3.33
N LEU A 41 -19.28 -7.31 -2.79
CA LEU A 41 -17.86 -7.15 -3.11
C LEU A 41 -17.60 -7.29 -4.61
N SER A 42 -18.33 -8.21 -5.29
CA SER A 42 -18.22 -8.47 -6.73
C SER A 42 -18.55 -7.27 -7.62
N ASP A 43 -19.34 -6.32 -7.11
CA ASP A 43 -19.76 -5.13 -7.84
C ASP A 43 -19.03 -3.85 -7.43
N SER A 44 -18.16 -3.93 -6.43
CA SER A 44 -17.50 -2.78 -5.84
C SER A 44 -16.12 -2.51 -6.45
N GLU A 45 -15.76 -1.24 -6.55
CA GLU A 45 -14.41 -0.77 -6.93
C GLU A 45 -13.51 -0.59 -5.70
N TYR A 46 -14.10 -0.33 -4.54
CA TYR A 46 -13.41 -0.07 -3.27
C TYR A 46 -13.94 -0.98 -2.18
N ALA A 47 -13.05 -1.59 -1.42
CA ALA A 47 -13.44 -2.44 -0.30
C ALA A 47 -12.62 -2.15 0.95
N VAL A 48 -13.29 -2.06 2.10
CA VAL A 48 -12.65 -2.05 3.41
C VAL A 48 -13.28 -3.09 4.31
N ILE A 49 -12.43 -4.01 4.81
CA ILE A 49 -12.85 -5.18 5.55
C ILE A 49 -12.12 -5.21 6.89
N TRP A 50 -12.86 -5.31 7.98
CA TRP A 50 -12.33 -5.47 9.34
C TRP A 50 -12.52 -6.88 9.85
N HIS A 51 -11.57 -7.33 10.65
CA HIS A 51 -11.65 -8.56 11.42
C HIS A 51 -11.97 -9.80 10.58
N LEU A 52 -11.40 -9.90 9.37
CA LEU A 52 -11.44 -11.13 8.58
C LEU A 52 -10.73 -12.24 9.40
N LYS A 53 -11.50 -12.96 10.22
CA LYS A 53 -11.04 -13.98 11.16
C LYS A 53 -11.97 -15.19 11.04
N GLY A 54 -11.48 -16.35 11.40
CA GLY A 54 -12.28 -17.55 11.41
C GLY A 54 -11.48 -18.77 10.99
N LYS A 55 -12.17 -19.83 10.56
CA LYS A 55 -11.52 -21.04 10.01
C LYS A 55 -10.73 -20.76 8.75
N VAL A 56 -10.97 -19.61 8.15
CA VAL A 56 -10.42 -19.22 6.89
C VAL A 56 -9.57 -17.98 7.06
N ASN A 57 -8.30 -18.13 6.77
CA ASN A 57 -7.25 -17.13 6.93
C ASN A 57 -6.67 -16.77 5.56
N SER A 58 -7.50 -16.66 4.54
CA SER A 58 -7.11 -16.54 3.15
C SER A 58 -8.07 -15.61 2.39
N PHE A 59 -7.60 -15.01 1.31
CA PHE A 59 -8.43 -14.26 0.37
C PHE A 59 -9.46 -15.16 -0.34
N GLU A 60 -9.24 -16.49 -0.37
CA GLU A 60 -10.18 -17.47 -0.96
C GLU A 60 -11.61 -17.36 -0.45
N ASN A 61 -11.82 -16.78 0.72
CA ASN A 61 -13.16 -16.63 1.34
C ASN A 61 -13.88 -15.36 0.97
N LEU A 62 -13.26 -14.53 0.21
CA LEU A 62 -13.89 -13.36 -0.36
C LEU A 62 -14.48 -13.72 -1.73
N SER A 63 -15.57 -13.06 -2.09
CA SER A 63 -16.16 -13.19 -3.42
C SER A 63 -15.21 -12.62 -4.47
N ASP A 64 -15.21 -13.20 -5.66
CA ASP A 64 -14.43 -12.72 -6.80
C ASP A 64 -14.89 -11.32 -7.21
N SER A 65 -13.96 -10.45 -7.60
CA SER A 65 -14.27 -9.13 -8.13
C SER A 65 -13.22 -8.66 -9.12
N GLU A 66 -13.59 -8.62 -10.39
CA GLU A 66 -12.76 -8.00 -11.44
C GLU A 66 -12.83 -6.47 -11.44
N LYS A 67 -13.82 -5.88 -10.74
CA LYS A 67 -14.00 -4.43 -10.65
C LYS A 67 -13.16 -3.79 -9.54
N LEU A 68 -12.67 -4.59 -8.58
CA LEU A 68 -12.02 -4.10 -7.38
C LEU A 68 -10.67 -3.45 -7.72
N LEU A 69 -10.56 -2.15 -7.44
CA LEU A 69 -9.35 -1.35 -7.62
C LEU A 69 -8.59 -1.13 -6.31
N TYR A 70 -9.31 -1.07 -5.19
CA TYR A 70 -8.75 -0.82 -3.86
C TYR A 70 -9.30 -1.80 -2.82
N LEU A 71 -8.40 -2.46 -2.11
CA LEU A 71 -8.73 -3.34 -0.98
C LEU A 71 -7.94 -2.95 0.26
N GLU A 72 -8.65 -2.70 1.35
CA GLU A 72 -8.07 -2.49 2.68
C GLU A 72 -8.54 -3.58 3.64
N LEU A 73 -7.60 -4.28 4.26
CA LEU A 73 -7.87 -5.24 5.32
C LEU A 73 -7.32 -4.73 6.65
N ASN A 74 -8.19 -4.69 7.66
CA ASN A 74 -7.84 -4.29 9.03
C ASN A 74 -8.02 -5.47 10.00
N TRP A 75 -6.99 -5.78 10.79
CA TRP A 75 -6.99 -6.88 11.76
C TRP A 75 -7.39 -8.24 11.15
N ALA A 76 -7.01 -8.50 9.91
CA ALA A 76 -7.23 -9.79 9.26
C ALA A 76 -6.20 -10.84 9.73
N ASN A 77 -6.62 -12.10 9.78
CA ASN A 77 -5.76 -13.23 10.17
C ASN A 77 -5.11 -13.93 8.97
N ILE A 78 -4.99 -13.26 7.82
CA ILE A 78 -4.30 -13.80 6.64
C ILE A 78 -2.83 -14.12 6.96
N LYS A 79 -2.29 -15.18 6.36
CA LYS A 79 -0.90 -15.62 6.52
C LYS A 79 -0.04 -15.32 5.30
N ASP A 80 -0.66 -15.28 4.15
CA ASP A 80 -0.11 -15.10 2.81
C ASP A 80 -1.16 -14.45 1.90
N PHE A 81 -0.94 -14.46 0.59
CA PHE A 81 -1.82 -13.86 -0.41
C PHE A 81 -2.56 -14.90 -1.27
N ILE A 82 -2.60 -16.17 -0.88
CA ILE A 82 -3.34 -17.21 -1.60
C ILE A 82 -4.82 -16.80 -1.71
N GLY A 83 -5.38 -16.89 -2.92
CA GLY A 83 -6.75 -16.47 -3.23
C GLY A 83 -6.89 -15.01 -3.71
N ILE A 84 -5.78 -14.23 -3.75
CA ILE A 84 -5.81 -12.83 -4.20
C ILE A 84 -6.00 -12.70 -5.73
N GLU A 85 -5.77 -13.78 -6.49
CA GLU A 85 -6.02 -13.85 -7.94
C GLU A 85 -7.46 -13.48 -8.33
N LYS A 86 -8.40 -13.57 -7.40
CA LYS A 86 -9.79 -13.14 -7.54
C LYS A 86 -9.96 -11.64 -7.82
N PHE A 87 -8.90 -10.86 -7.55
CA PHE A 87 -8.88 -9.40 -7.70
C PHE A 87 -7.85 -8.99 -8.76
N SER A 88 -7.94 -9.56 -9.95
CA SER A 88 -6.93 -9.42 -11.02
C SER A 88 -6.63 -7.97 -11.45
N ASN A 89 -7.59 -7.06 -11.27
CA ASN A 89 -7.45 -5.63 -11.60
C ASN A 89 -7.07 -4.75 -10.40
N LEU A 90 -6.74 -5.36 -9.25
CA LEU A 90 -6.42 -4.61 -8.04
C LEU A 90 -5.21 -3.69 -8.27
N LYS A 91 -5.40 -2.40 -7.96
CA LYS A 91 -4.39 -1.34 -8.08
C LYS A 91 -3.75 -0.98 -6.76
N ARG A 92 -4.52 -1.07 -5.67
CA ARG A 92 -4.08 -0.70 -4.33
C ARG A 92 -4.49 -1.74 -3.30
N LEU A 93 -3.52 -2.18 -2.51
CA LEU A 93 -3.72 -3.12 -1.41
C LEU A 93 -3.12 -2.55 -0.14
N GLU A 94 -3.95 -2.44 0.90
CA GLU A 94 -3.50 -2.05 2.24
C GLU A 94 -3.85 -3.11 3.28
N LEU A 95 -2.86 -3.48 4.08
CA LEU A 95 -2.98 -4.48 5.14
C LEU A 95 -2.55 -3.86 6.45
N HIS A 96 -3.50 -3.63 7.35
CA HIS A 96 -3.25 -3.00 8.63
C HIS A 96 -3.50 -3.99 9.78
N TYR A 97 -2.51 -4.14 10.67
CA TYR A 97 -2.59 -5.04 11.83
C TYR A 97 -2.83 -6.51 11.44
N CYS A 98 -2.36 -6.95 10.28
CA CYS A 98 -2.43 -8.34 9.84
C CYS A 98 -1.28 -9.15 10.46
N THR A 99 -1.30 -9.30 11.78
CA THR A 99 -0.17 -9.82 12.59
C THR A 99 0.20 -11.29 12.32
N LYS A 100 -0.62 -12.01 11.56
CA LYS A 100 -0.34 -13.39 11.12
C LYS A 100 0.36 -13.45 9.77
N LEU A 101 0.31 -12.36 8.98
CA LEU A 101 0.97 -12.28 7.68
C LEU A 101 2.47 -12.50 7.84
N ALA A 102 3.02 -13.48 7.13
CA ALA A 102 4.41 -13.89 7.24
C ALA A 102 5.06 -14.23 5.89
N SER A 103 4.27 -14.34 4.82
CA SER A 103 4.74 -14.71 3.48
C SER A 103 4.07 -13.84 2.43
N ASP A 104 4.77 -13.59 1.33
CA ASP A 104 4.23 -12.95 0.12
C ASP A 104 3.71 -13.97 -0.92
N THR A 105 3.67 -15.26 -0.58
CA THR A 105 3.15 -16.33 -1.45
C THR A 105 1.77 -15.99 -2.01
N GLY A 106 1.62 -16.04 -3.31
CA GLY A 106 0.41 -15.70 -4.07
C GLY A 106 0.38 -14.26 -4.57
N LEU A 107 1.30 -13.38 -4.13
CA LEU A 107 1.26 -11.96 -4.48
C LEU A 107 1.66 -11.68 -5.93
N SER A 108 2.50 -12.52 -6.53
CA SER A 108 3.02 -12.36 -7.89
C SER A 108 1.95 -12.36 -9.00
N VAL A 109 0.76 -12.88 -8.72
CA VAL A 109 -0.38 -12.83 -9.65
C VAL A 109 -0.82 -11.40 -9.96
N LEU A 110 -0.52 -10.44 -9.08
CA LEU A 110 -0.83 -9.02 -9.23
C LEU A 110 0.31 -8.21 -9.89
N LYS A 111 1.34 -8.85 -10.42
CA LYS A 111 2.55 -8.19 -10.97
C LYS A 111 2.26 -7.18 -12.08
N ASP A 112 1.17 -7.36 -12.83
CA ASP A 112 0.78 -6.52 -13.96
C ASP A 112 -0.30 -5.47 -13.61
N SER A 113 -0.84 -5.52 -12.37
CA SER A 113 -1.94 -4.66 -11.95
C SER A 113 -1.62 -3.78 -10.74
N LEU A 114 -0.94 -4.30 -9.71
CA LEU A 114 -0.76 -3.62 -8.42
C LEU A 114 0.25 -2.48 -8.52
N GLU A 115 -0.19 -1.28 -8.14
CA GLU A 115 0.61 -0.05 -8.18
C GLU A 115 0.90 0.52 -6.78
N PHE A 116 0.11 0.17 -5.79
CA PHE A 116 0.26 0.64 -4.41
C PHE A 116 0.14 -0.54 -3.44
N LEU A 117 1.17 -0.78 -2.64
CA LEU A 117 1.15 -1.79 -1.57
C LEU A 117 1.54 -1.16 -0.24
N HIS A 118 0.67 -1.28 0.76
CA HIS A 118 0.95 -0.86 2.12
C HIS A 118 0.72 -2.02 3.10
N ILE A 119 1.79 -2.48 3.73
CA ILE A 119 1.75 -3.46 4.82
C ILE A 119 2.17 -2.76 6.10
N ASN A 120 1.29 -2.74 7.10
CA ASN A 120 1.51 -2.06 8.36
C ASN A 120 1.22 -2.99 9.55
N ARG A 121 2.15 -3.03 10.50
CA ARG A 121 2.09 -3.86 11.71
C ARG A 121 1.98 -5.37 11.45
N SER A 122 2.77 -5.85 10.51
CA SER A 122 2.93 -7.29 10.19
C SER A 122 4.37 -7.72 10.44
N LYS A 123 4.78 -7.77 11.71
CA LYS A 123 6.18 -7.96 12.16
C LYS A 123 6.85 -9.26 11.70
N LYS A 124 6.10 -10.22 11.17
CA LYS A 124 6.62 -11.47 10.61
C LYS A 124 6.88 -11.38 9.11
N PHE A 125 6.30 -10.38 8.47
CA PHE A 125 6.39 -10.21 7.01
C PHE A 125 7.76 -9.67 6.63
N VAL A 126 8.41 -10.36 5.70
CA VAL A 126 9.64 -9.94 5.03
C VAL A 126 9.42 -10.13 3.53
N PRO A 127 9.81 -9.17 2.67
CA PRO A 127 9.71 -9.31 1.22
C PRO A 127 10.52 -10.50 0.70
N THR A 128 9.94 -11.27 -0.22
CA THR A 128 10.63 -12.32 -0.98
C THR A 128 10.35 -12.18 -2.48
N ASP A 129 10.70 -13.19 -3.28
CA ASP A 129 10.69 -13.13 -4.74
C ASP A 129 9.31 -12.77 -5.35
N GLU A 130 8.21 -13.13 -4.68
CA GLU A 130 6.89 -12.82 -5.22
C GLU A 130 6.58 -11.31 -5.13
N LEU A 131 6.90 -10.66 -4.02
CA LEU A 131 6.80 -9.20 -3.93
C LEU A 131 7.75 -8.53 -4.93
N LEU A 132 8.99 -9.03 -5.07
CA LEU A 132 9.98 -8.45 -5.97
C LEU A 132 9.61 -8.58 -7.46
N SER A 133 8.61 -9.40 -7.78
CA SER A 133 8.07 -9.54 -9.14
C SER A 133 7.12 -8.40 -9.56
N LEU A 134 6.65 -7.56 -8.62
CA LEU A 134 5.63 -6.53 -8.83
C LEU A 134 6.20 -5.29 -9.54
N LYS A 135 6.44 -5.37 -10.85
CA LYS A 135 7.13 -4.31 -11.62
C LYS A 135 6.35 -3.00 -11.78
N LYS A 136 5.03 -3.01 -11.49
CA LYS A 136 4.14 -1.83 -11.60
C LYS A 136 4.02 -1.03 -10.30
N ILE A 137 4.69 -1.47 -9.23
CA ILE A 137 4.64 -0.77 -7.94
C ILE A 137 5.23 0.64 -8.07
N LYS A 138 4.40 1.63 -7.72
CA LYS A 138 4.75 3.05 -7.59
C LYS A 138 4.90 3.48 -6.14
N VAL A 139 4.12 2.89 -5.24
CA VAL A 139 4.18 3.18 -3.80
C VAL A 139 4.33 1.87 -3.04
N LEU A 140 5.39 1.77 -2.24
CA LEU A 140 5.66 0.63 -1.38
C LEU A 140 5.84 1.10 0.07
N CYS A 141 4.93 0.68 0.95
CA CYS A 141 5.00 0.97 2.37
C CYS A 141 5.11 -0.33 3.17
N LEU A 142 6.25 -0.55 3.82
CA LEU A 142 6.54 -1.70 4.68
C LEU A 142 6.76 -1.20 6.12
N ASN A 143 5.67 -0.79 6.78
CA ASN A 143 5.73 -0.16 8.10
C ASN A 143 5.55 -1.19 9.22
N GLU A 144 6.40 -1.15 10.24
CA GLU A 144 6.38 -2.12 11.37
C GLU A 144 6.34 -3.59 10.87
N CYS A 145 7.10 -3.89 9.80
CA CYS A 145 7.31 -5.23 9.27
C CYS A 145 8.53 -5.92 9.88
N GLY A 146 8.86 -7.13 9.42
CA GLY A 146 10.10 -7.82 9.78
C GLY A 146 11.35 -7.05 9.34
N ASN A 147 12.49 -7.41 9.92
CA ASN A 147 13.76 -6.81 9.52
C ASN A 147 14.08 -7.12 8.05
N ILE A 148 14.65 -6.15 7.36
CA ILE A 148 15.12 -6.25 5.98
C ILE A 148 16.64 -6.17 6.00
N ASP A 149 17.33 -7.09 5.33
CA ASP A 149 18.79 -7.17 5.35
C ASP A 149 19.44 -5.93 4.75
N ASN A 150 19.01 -5.54 3.57
CA ASN A 150 19.49 -4.37 2.80
C ASN A 150 18.40 -3.85 1.86
N LEU A 151 18.66 -2.74 1.17
CA LEU A 151 17.73 -2.11 0.22
C LEU A 151 18.04 -2.39 -1.26
N ASP A 152 18.91 -3.34 -1.58
CA ASP A 152 19.27 -3.67 -2.98
C ASP A 152 18.06 -4.11 -3.80
N PHE A 153 17.07 -4.71 -3.13
CA PHE A 153 15.82 -5.15 -3.74
C PHE A 153 15.00 -4.01 -4.39
N LEU A 154 15.22 -2.75 -4.01
CA LEU A 154 14.52 -1.60 -4.60
C LEU A 154 14.72 -1.53 -6.12
N SER A 155 15.85 -2.01 -6.62
CA SER A 155 16.15 -2.10 -8.06
C SER A 155 15.17 -2.95 -8.86
N ASN A 156 14.37 -3.80 -8.19
CA ASN A 156 13.33 -4.60 -8.84
C ASN A 156 12.08 -3.78 -9.22
N PHE A 157 11.92 -2.56 -8.73
CA PHE A 157 10.71 -1.74 -8.91
C PHE A 157 10.97 -0.50 -9.80
N PRO A 158 11.00 -0.64 -11.12
CA PRO A 158 11.43 0.44 -12.03
C PRO A 158 10.51 1.67 -12.01
N GLU A 159 9.27 1.53 -11.53
CA GLU A 159 8.27 2.61 -11.46
C GLU A 159 8.09 3.16 -10.02
N LEU A 160 8.93 2.75 -9.04
CA LEU A 160 8.78 3.13 -7.64
C LEU A 160 9.09 4.61 -7.42
N ILE A 161 8.12 5.35 -6.88
CA ILE A 161 8.22 6.80 -6.62
C ILE A 161 8.19 7.17 -5.13
N ASP A 162 7.56 6.33 -4.28
CA ASP A 162 7.51 6.55 -2.82
C ASP A 162 7.80 5.23 -2.10
N PHE A 163 8.82 5.24 -1.24
CA PHE A 163 9.19 4.09 -0.43
C PHE A 163 9.17 4.43 1.06
N ARG A 164 8.37 3.72 1.84
CA ARG A 164 8.23 3.95 3.29
C ARG A 164 8.48 2.68 4.09
N PHE A 165 9.29 2.81 5.16
CA PHE A 165 9.61 1.70 6.07
C PHE A 165 9.67 2.15 7.54
N VAL A 166 8.63 2.89 7.95
CA VAL A 166 8.52 3.42 9.33
C VAL A 166 8.52 2.27 10.33
N ASN A 167 9.44 2.31 11.30
CA ASN A 167 9.68 1.26 12.31
C ASN A 167 10.08 -0.14 11.76
N THR A 168 10.28 -0.30 10.45
CA THR A 168 10.95 -1.45 9.89
C THR A 168 12.46 -1.21 9.92
N ASN A 169 13.25 -2.23 10.25
CA ASN A 169 14.70 -2.09 10.39
C ASN A 169 15.43 -2.57 9.14
N ILE A 170 16.30 -1.74 8.60
CA ILE A 170 17.27 -2.12 7.57
C ILE A 170 18.56 -2.48 8.30
N LEU A 171 18.97 -3.77 8.24
CA LEU A 171 19.99 -4.32 9.12
C LEU A 171 21.40 -3.77 8.83
N ASP A 172 21.75 -3.63 7.55
CA ASP A 172 23.04 -3.07 7.14
C ASP A 172 23.15 -1.55 7.34
N GLY A 173 22.00 -0.88 7.53
CA GLY A 173 21.91 0.57 7.72
C GLY A 173 22.24 1.40 6.50
N ASN A 174 22.44 0.78 5.33
CA ASN A 174 22.75 1.46 4.08
C ASN A 174 21.48 1.94 3.37
N LEU A 175 21.25 3.24 3.37
CA LEU A 175 20.10 3.88 2.70
C LEU A 175 20.47 4.48 1.33
N GLN A 176 21.72 4.31 0.86
CA GLN A 176 22.18 4.79 -0.44
C GLN A 176 21.30 4.31 -1.61
N PRO A 177 20.78 3.06 -1.65
CA PRO A 177 19.91 2.61 -2.72
C PRO A 177 18.66 3.46 -2.96
N ILE A 178 18.17 4.19 -1.95
CA ILE A 178 17.05 5.14 -2.11
C ILE A 178 17.48 6.31 -3.00
N LEU A 179 18.69 6.84 -2.78
CA LEU A 179 19.23 7.99 -3.52
C LEU A 179 19.66 7.61 -4.94
N ASP A 180 20.15 6.39 -5.11
CA ASP A 180 20.60 5.86 -6.40
C ASP A 180 19.43 5.44 -7.29
N HIS A 181 18.25 5.21 -6.71
CA HIS A 181 17.08 4.80 -7.47
C HIS A 181 16.63 5.89 -8.45
N PRO A 182 16.38 5.55 -9.74
CA PRO A 182 16.11 6.56 -10.77
C PRO A 182 14.80 7.30 -10.59
N THR A 183 13.81 6.69 -9.95
CA THR A 183 12.43 7.20 -9.91
C THR A 183 11.91 7.53 -8.50
N ILE A 184 12.59 7.11 -7.42
CA ILE A 184 12.15 7.45 -6.05
C ILE A 184 12.26 8.96 -5.83
N ARG A 185 11.13 9.58 -5.49
CA ARG A 185 10.98 11.01 -5.22
C ARG A 185 10.67 11.31 -3.76
N SER A 186 10.22 10.30 -3.02
CA SER A 186 9.86 10.43 -1.61
C SER A 186 10.25 9.16 -0.86
N ALA A 187 10.73 9.32 0.36
CA ALA A 187 11.00 8.21 1.26
C ALA A 187 10.52 8.56 2.68
N GLY A 188 10.01 7.56 3.42
CA GLY A 188 9.52 7.77 4.79
C GLY A 188 10.06 6.74 5.77
N PHE A 189 10.83 7.18 6.75
CA PHE A 189 11.39 6.30 7.80
C PHE A 189 11.70 7.08 9.08
N LEU A 190 11.96 6.36 10.17
CA LEU A 190 12.47 6.96 11.40
C LEU A 190 13.99 6.83 11.46
N ASN A 191 14.66 7.91 11.85
CA ASN A 191 16.10 7.92 12.05
C ASN A 191 16.57 6.86 13.05
N LYS A 192 17.57 6.05 12.66
CA LYS A 192 18.25 5.11 13.55
C LYS A 192 19.75 5.43 13.60
N ARG A 193 20.41 5.04 14.71
CA ARG A 193 21.81 5.38 14.95
C ARG A 193 22.76 4.76 13.91
N HIS A 194 22.43 3.57 13.41
CA HIS A 194 23.27 2.82 12.46
C HIS A 194 22.99 3.15 10.99
N TYR A 195 21.97 3.99 10.70
CA TYR A 195 21.72 4.43 9.33
C TYR A 195 22.78 5.43 8.88
N ASN A 196 23.29 5.26 7.65
CA ASN A 196 24.30 6.14 7.05
C ASN A 196 23.72 7.52 6.66
N TYR A 197 22.38 7.65 6.53
CA TYR A 197 21.68 8.90 6.29
C TYR A 197 20.57 9.14 7.31
N LYS A 198 20.34 10.42 7.61
CA LYS A 198 19.16 10.91 8.31
C LYS A 198 18.04 11.21 7.33
N TYR A 199 16.77 11.12 7.80
CA TYR A 199 15.59 11.43 7.00
C TYR A 199 15.71 12.80 6.32
N GLU A 200 16.06 13.85 7.07
CA GLU A 200 16.15 15.23 6.58
C GLU A 200 17.16 15.37 5.44
N LYS A 201 18.23 14.57 5.47
CA LYS A 201 19.25 14.58 4.40
C LYS A 201 18.76 13.90 3.14
N ILE A 202 18.07 12.74 3.26
CA ILE A 202 17.47 12.05 2.11
C ILE A 202 16.39 12.93 1.48
N ASP A 203 15.48 13.46 2.29
CA ASP A 203 14.39 14.33 1.85
C ASP A 203 14.92 15.53 1.04
N SER A 204 15.91 16.24 1.58
CA SER A 204 16.56 17.37 0.86
C SER A 204 17.20 16.95 -0.47
N ILE A 205 17.88 15.79 -0.53
CA ILE A 205 18.51 15.34 -1.77
C ILE A 205 17.46 14.96 -2.82
N LEU A 206 16.38 14.31 -2.39
CA LEU A 206 15.29 13.94 -3.29
C LEU A 206 14.53 15.16 -3.80
N ASP A 207 14.29 16.16 -2.96
CA ASP A 207 13.68 17.44 -3.35
C ASP A 207 14.55 18.18 -4.37
N ASP A 208 15.87 18.22 -4.17
CA ASP A 208 16.81 18.83 -5.13
C ASP A 208 16.85 18.07 -6.47
N LYS A 209 16.73 16.73 -6.44
CA LYS A 209 16.75 15.87 -7.64
C LYS A 209 15.47 15.98 -8.46
N PHE A 210 14.33 16.22 -7.81
CA PHE A 210 12.99 16.20 -8.40
C PHE A 210 12.19 17.48 -8.11
N ALA A 211 12.77 18.63 -8.38
CA ALA A 211 12.30 19.96 -7.99
C ALA A 211 10.90 20.40 -8.48
N ILE A 212 10.20 19.57 -9.26
CA ILE A 212 8.87 19.92 -9.79
C ILE A 212 7.80 19.16 -9.00
N ASP A 213 7.03 19.89 -8.18
CA ASP A 213 5.86 19.35 -7.48
C ASP A 213 4.60 19.58 -8.32
N ASN A 214 4.24 18.61 -9.15
CA ASN A 214 3.00 18.60 -9.93
C ASN A 214 1.87 17.85 -9.21
N LYS A 215 1.93 17.73 -7.88
CA LYS A 215 0.92 16.97 -7.13
C LYS A 215 -0.47 17.59 -7.26
N ILE A 216 -1.43 16.73 -7.56
CA ILE A 216 -2.86 17.06 -7.50
C ILE A 216 -3.31 16.87 -6.06
N TYR A 217 -4.00 17.87 -5.50
CA TYR A 217 -4.47 17.82 -4.12
C TYR A 217 -5.99 17.73 -4.05
N ALA A 218 -6.49 16.92 -3.11
CA ALA A 218 -7.86 16.94 -2.66
C ALA A 218 -7.94 17.51 -1.23
N TYR A 219 -9.07 18.13 -0.87
CA TYR A 219 -9.27 18.83 0.38
C TYR A 219 -10.53 18.37 1.12
N LYS A 220 -10.41 18.27 2.45
CA LYS A 220 -11.53 18.04 3.37
C LYS A 220 -11.38 18.98 4.56
N GLY A 221 -12.09 20.11 4.53
CA GLY A 221 -11.86 21.20 5.46
C GLY A 221 -10.43 21.73 5.35
N GLU A 222 -9.70 21.76 6.46
CA GLU A 222 -8.30 22.19 6.54
C GLU A 222 -7.30 21.08 6.13
N TYR A 223 -7.77 19.85 6.02
CA TYR A 223 -6.92 18.71 5.68
C TYR A 223 -6.78 18.57 4.17
N ARG A 224 -5.61 18.16 3.73
CA ARG A 224 -5.34 17.85 2.33
C ARG A 224 -4.68 16.48 2.17
N THR A 225 -4.94 15.84 1.05
CA THR A 225 -4.21 14.68 0.56
C THR A 225 -3.76 14.95 -0.87
N PHE A 226 -2.72 14.30 -1.33
CA PHE A 226 -2.19 14.43 -2.68
C PHE A 226 -2.36 13.11 -3.44
N ARG A 227 -2.38 13.22 -4.77
CA ARG A 227 -2.46 12.10 -5.68
C ARG A 227 -1.08 11.71 -6.19
N TYR A 228 -0.81 10.41 -6.21
CA TYR A 228 0.38 9.84 -6.84
C TYR A 228 0.21 9.76 -8.36
N ASP A 229 0.38 10.86 -9.03
CA ASP A 229 0.20 10.96 -10.48
C ASP A 229 1.39 11.75 -11.04
N TYR A 230 2.50 11.05 -11.11
CA TYR A 230 3.70 11.61 -11.71
C TYR A 230 3.79 11.10 -13.15
N GLU A 231 3.54 12.00 -14.09
CA GLU A 231 3.90 11.86 -15.50
C GLU A 231 5.37 12.26 -15.72
#